data_7659e1c80cad5032010a6b675118aeb3
#
_entry.id   7659e1c80cad5032010a6b675118aeb3
#
_cell.length_a   1.000
_cell.length_b   1.000
_cell.length_c   1.000
_cell.angle_alpha   90.00
_cell.angle_beta   90.00
_cell.angle_gamma   90.00
#
_symmetry.space_group_name_H-M   'P 1'
#
loop_
_entity.id
_entity.type
_entity.pdbx_description
1 polymer ?
#
loop_
_entity_poly.entity_id
_entity_poly.type
_entity_poly.pdbx_seq_one_letter_code
_entity_poly.pdbx_strand_id
1 'polypeptide(L)'
;MLAITILATAQAKNDPAAKAILDGVSAKFKTFTTVQATFGYKVENASGKGLSSKTGSIKMKGTKYRVSFSGQELFCNGVTIWNYDKAANEVTISNLDASSGMITPQKLFTNFYDKDFLYMLNGEKKVGSKTLQEIEMTPVDKGKPFHKVYVQVDKTAKTIYSTKVLENAGNRYTYTISTMKTNLALADNIFVFDKTKYPGVEEVDLR
;
A
#
# COMPACT_ATOMS: atom_id res chain seq x y z
N MET A 1 44.28 33.81 -16.31
CA MET A 1 43.83 32.83 -15.28
C MET A 1 42.35 32.61 -15.48
N LEU A 2 41.98 31.41 -15.98
CA LEU A 2 40.57 31.04 -16.21
C LEU A 2 40.10 30.29 -14.95
N ALA A 3 39.17 30.87 -14.19
CA ALA A 3 38.58 30.23 -13.04
C ALA A 3 37.51 29.20 -13.52
N ILE A 4 37.80 27.93 -13.40
CA ILE A 4 36.84 26.86 -13.66
C ILE A 4 35.97 26.75 -12.41
N THR A 5 34.73 27.22 -12.49
CA THR A 5 33.71 27.03 -11.45
C THR A 5 33.15 25.60 -11.61
N ILE A 6 33.57 24.69 -10.74
CA ILE A 6 32.97 23.33 -10.66
C ILE A 6 31.63 23.51 -9.99
N LEU A 7 30.55 23.45 -10.76
CA LEU A 7 29.19 23.26 -10.26
C LEU A 7 29.06 21.81 -9.74
N ALA A 8 29.20 21.64 -8.42
CA ALA A 8 28.87 20.38 -7.76
C ALA A 8 27.34 20.19 -7.88
N THR A 9 26.90 19.28 -8.76
CA THR A 9 25.52 18.81 -8.78
C THR A 9 25.32 18.02 -7.50
N ALA A 10 24.67 18.63 -6.51
CA ALA A 10 24.21 17.91 -5.32
C ALA A 10 23.22 16.85 -5.77
N GLN A 11 23.65 15.58 -5.80
CA GLN A 11 22.79 14.45 -6.05
C GLN A 11 21.78 14.40 -4.90
N ALA A 12 20.48 14.44 -5.21
CA ALA A 12 19.43 14.39 -4.20
C ALA A 12 19.61 13.13 -3.34
N LYS A 13 20.04 13.32 -2.11
CA LYS A 13 20.31 12.23 -1.17
C LYS A 13 19.07 12.03 -0.32
N ASN A 14 18.69 10.76 -0.11
CA ASN A 14 17.58 10.42 0.78
C ASN A 14 17.85 10.95 2.19
N ASP A 15 16.78 11.50 2.80
CA ASP A 15 16.82 12.02 4.16
C ASP A 15 16.99 10.88 5.18
N PRO A 16 18.08 10.87 5.99
CA PRO A 16 18.32 9.83 6.98
C PRO A 16 17.20 9.73 8.04
N ALA A 17 16.55 10.85 8.40
CA ALA A 17 15.46 10.86 9.36
C ALA A 17 14.21 10.16 8.78
N ALA A 18 13.86 10.47 7.53
CA ALA A 18 12.80 9.78 6.82
C ALA A 18 13.10 8.28 6.68
N LYS A 19 14.35 7.92 6.35
CA LYS A 19 14.78 6.53 6.27
C LYS A 19 14.57 5.80 7.59
N ALA A 20 15.01 6.34 8.71
CA ALA A 20 14.87 5.74 10.02
C ALA A 20 13.40 5.48 10.39
N ILE A 21 12.48 6.38 10.00
CA ILE A 21 11.04 6.20 10.23
C ILE A 21 10.51 5.05 9.37
N LEU A 22 10.82 5.01 8.08
CA LEU A 22 10.38 3.97 7.15
C LEU A 22 10.94 2.58 7.54
N ASP A 23 12.22 2.52 7.92
CA ASP A 23 12.86 1.31 8.45
C ASP A 23 12.15 0.84 9.74
N GLY A 24 11.77 1.77 10.61
CA GLY A 24 11.02 1.48 11.83
C GLY A 24 9.63 0.89 11.54
N VAL A 25 8.93 1.40 10.54
CA VAL A 25 7.64 0.83 10.06
C VAL A 25 7.85 -0.58 9.52
N SER A 26 8.85 -0.77 8.67
CA SER A 26 9.16 -2.09 8.08
C SER A 26 9.55 -3.10 9.16
N ALA A 27 10.41 -2.73 10.10
CA ALA A 27 10.79 -3.57 11.23
C ALA A 27 9.57 -3.94 12.09
N LYS A 28 8.71 -2.96 12.40
CA LYS A 28 7.47 -3.20 13.15
C LYS A 28 6.53 -4.15 12.43
N PHE A 29 6.32 -3.95 11.13
CA PHE A 29 5.44 -4.82 10.33
C PHE A 29 5.94 -6.28 10.31
N LYS A 30 7.25 -6.50 10.22
CA LYS A 30 7.86 -7.84 10.24
C LYS A 30 7.64 -8.60 11.56
N THR A 31 7.28 -7.91 12.65
CA THR A 31 6.93 -8.57 13.92
C THR A 31 5.52 -9.13 13.94
N PHE A 32 4.68 -8.81 12.96
CA PHE A 32 3.29 -9.27 12.91
C PHE A 32 3.19 -10.63 12.23
N THR A 33 2.64 -11.61 12.94
CA THR A 33 2.31 -12.93 12.36
C THR A 33 1.08 -12.85 11.48
N THR A 34 0.12 -12.02 11.86
CA THR A 34 -1.08 -11.71 11.10
C THR A 34 -1.45 -10.24 11.22
N VAL A 35 -2.12 -9.71 10.19
CA VAL A 35 -2.72 -8.37 10.20
C VAL A 35 -4.16 -8.46 9.71
N GLN A 36 -5.07 -7.82 10.43
CA GLN A 36 -6.42 -7.53 9.98
C GLN A 36 -6.66 -6.04 10.10
N ALA A 37 -7.00 -5.38 8.99
CA ALA A 37 -7.23 -3.95 8.97
C ALA A 37 -8.48 -3.59 8.15
N THR A 38 -9.10 -2.47 8.51
CA THR A 38 -10.05 -1.76 7.67
C THR A 38 -9.43 -0.44 7.24
N PHE A 39 -9.74 0.00 6.03
CA PHE A 39 -9.22 1.25 5.49
C PHE A 39 -10.30 2.03 4.75
N GLY A 40 -10.23 3.35 4.85
CA GLY A 40 -10.96 4.27 3.99
C GLY A 40 -10.15 4.57 2.74
N TYR A 41 -10.83 4.66 1.61
CA TYR A 41 -10.27 5.09 0.33
C TYR A 41 -11.03 6.33 -0.13
N LYS A 42 -10.30 7.40 -0.44
CA LYS A 42 -10.85 8.66 -0.92
C LYS A 42 -10.19 9.05 -2.24
N VAL A 43 -10.99 9.45 -3.20
CA VAL A 43 -10.53 10.04 -4.47
C VAL A 43 -10.88 11.51 -4.48
N GLU A 44 -9.91 12.35 -4.82
CA GLU A 44 -10.05 13.79 -5.02
C GLU A 44 -9.47 14.17 -6.39
N ASN A 45 -10.02 15.20 -7.03
CA ASN A 45 -9.40 15.78 -8.21
C ASN A 45 -8.22 16.70 -7.84
N ALA A 46 -7.56 17.30 -8.85
CA ALA A 46 -6.43 18.20 -8.66
C ALA A 46 -6.74 19.41 -7.77
N SER A 47 -7.99 19.91 -7.75
CA SER A 47 -8.42 21.01 -6.89
C SER A 47 -8.73 20.57 -5.44
N GLY A 48 -8.67 19.27 -5.15
CA GLY A 48 -9.01 18.71 -3.82
C GLY A 48 -10.50 18.45 -3.61
N LYS A 49 -11.33 18.58 -4.66
CA LYS A 49 -12.76 18.23 -4.58
C LYS A 49 -12.91 16.72 -4.51
N GLY A 50 -13.63 16.23 -3.50
CA GLY A 50 -13.94 14.82 -3.33
C GLY A 50 -14.79 14.28 -4.49
N LEU A 51 -14.36 13.15 -5.07
CA LEU A 51 -15.05 12.46 -6.15
C LEU A 51 -15.69 11.17 -5.66
N SER A 52 -15.03 10.44 -4.76
CA SER A 52 -15.48 9.15 -4.25
C SER A 52 -14.90 8.87 -2.88
N SER A 53 -15.66 8.14 -2.06
CA SER A 53 -15.19 7.58 -0.78
C SER A 53 -15.74 6.17 -0.62
N LYS A 54 -14.87 5.22 -0.29
CA LYS A 54 -15.18 3.80 -0.13
C LYS A 54 -14.44 3.24 1.08
N THR A 55 -14.88 2.10 1.58
CA THR A 55 -14.22 1.37 2.66
C THR A 55 -13.82 -0.01 2.17
N GLY A 56 -12.68 -0.49 2.59
CA GLY A 56 -12.19 -1.83 2.32
C GLY A 56 -11.65 -2.50 3.57
N SER A 57 -11.34 -3.78 3.43
CA SER A 57 -10.69 -4.56 4.48
C SER A 57 -9.59 -5.45 3.91
N ILE A 58 -8.61 -5.74 4.74
CA ILE A 58 -7.51 -6.63 4.41
C ILE A 58 -7.21 -7.55 5.57
N LYS A 59 -6.91 -8.82 5.26
CA LYS A 59 -6.36 -9.81 6.18
C LYS A 59 -5.08 -10.36 5.56
N MET A 60 -4.03 -10.53 6.37
CA MET A 60 -2.74 -11.05 5.92
C MET A 60 -2.18 -12.06 6.92
N LYS A 61 -1.49 -13.10 6.42
CA LYS A 61 -0.75 -14.10 7.18
C LYS A 61 0.43 -14.61 6.35
N GLY A 62 1.64 -14.17 6.66
CA GLY A 62 2.82 -14.44 5.82
C GLY A 62 2.59 -13.93 4.40
N THR A 63 2.69 -14.81 3.40
CA THR A 63 2.43 -14.49 1.97
C THR A 63 0.94 -14.53 1.59
N LYS A 64 0.08 -15.02 2.48
CA LYS A 64 -1.37 -15.14 2.24
C LYS A 64 -2.07 -13.82 2.53
N TYR A 65 -3.06 -13.48 1.70
CA TYR A 65 -3.90 -12.30 1.94
C TYR A 65 -5.31 -12.46 1.40
N ARG A 66 -6.24 -11.72 1.98
CA ARG A 66 -7.59 -11.49 1.45
C ARG A 66 -7.88 -10.01 1.54
N VAL A 67 -8.28 -9.42 0.40
CA VAL A 67 -8.71 -8.01 0.32
C VAL A 67 -10.15 -7.99 -0.14
N SER A 68 -10.98 -7.19 0.52
CA SER A 68 -12.34 -6.91 0.09
C SER A 68 -12.49 -5.41 -0.12
N PHE A 69 -12.78 -5.00 -1.36
CA PHE A 69 -12.84 -3.60 -1.73
C PHE A 69 -13.71 -3.38 -2.96
N SER A 70 -14.65 -2.44 -2.86
CA SER A 70 -15.44 -1.95 -4.01
C SER A 70 -16.17 -3.02 -4.83
N GLY A 71 -16.71 -4.05 -4.16
CA GLY A 71 -17.43 -5.14 -4.83
C GLY A 71 -16.54 -6.27 -5.32
N GLN A 72 -15.22 -6.15 -5.18
CA GLN A 72 -14.26 -7.20 -5.48
C GLN A 72 -13.70 -7.84 -4.21
N GLU A 73 -13.41 -9.14 -4.30
CA GLU A 73 -12.68 -9.87 -3.27
C GLU A 73 -11.48 -10.58 -3.90
N LEU A 74 -10.31 -10.25 -3.38
CA LEU A 74 -9.05 -10.85 -3.79
C LEU A 74 -8.59 -11.82 -2.72
N PHE A 75 -8.40 -13.08 -3.08
CA PHE A 75 -7.85 -14.13 -2.21
C PHE A 75 -6.47 -14.54 -2.75
N CYS A 76 -5.54 -14.82 -1.84
CA CYS A 76 -4.25 -15.38 -2.17
C CYS A 76 -3.79 -16.34 -1.08
N ASN A 77 -3.55 -17.59 -1.44
CA ASN A 77 -3.03 -18.60 -0.51
C ASN A 77 -1.50 -18.69 -0.47
N GLY A 78 -0.82 -17.75 -1.16
CA GLY A 78 0.63 -17.72 -1.32
C GLY A 78 1.15 -18.36 -2.62
N VAL A 79 0.27 -19.02 -3.39
CA VAL A 79 0.57 -19.65 -4.69
C VAL A 79 -0.42 -19.21 -5.75
N THR A 80 -1.71 -19.31 -5.45
CA THR A 80 -2.83 -18.98 -6.34
C THR A 80 -3.52 -17.72 -5.87
N ILE A 81 -3.92 -16.90 -6.83
CA ILE A 81 -4.76 -15.71 -6.66
C ILE A 81 -6.13 -15.99 -7.26
N TRP A 82 -7.19 -15.64 -6.53
CA TRP A 82 -8.57 -15.60 -6.97
C TRP A 82 -9.07 -14.17 -6.89
N ASN A 83 -9.48 -13.60 -8.00
CA ASN A 83 -10.10 -12.27 -8.04
C ASN A 83 -11.58 -12.44 -8.36
N TYR A 84 -12.42 -12.32 -7.35
CA TYR A 84 -13.88 -12.44 -7.49
C TYR A 84 -14.51 -11.06 -7.67
N ASP A 85 -15.21 -10.88 -8.78
CA ASP A 85 -16.05 -9.72 -9.06
C ASP A 85 -17.50 -10.05 -8.72
N LYS A 86 -18.03 -9.37 -7.69
CA LYS A 86 -19.39 -9.59 -7.21
C LYS A 86 -20.45 -9.16 -8.24
N ALA A 87 -20.19 -8.14 -9.05
CA ALA A 87 -21.15 -7.62 -10.02
C ALA A 87 -21.31 -8.58 -11.22
N ALA A 88 -20.21 -9.16 -11.67
CA ALA A 88 -20.19 -10.16 -12.74
C ALA A 88 -20.53 -11.57 -12.23
N ASN A 89 -20.44 -11.83 -10.92
CA ASN A 89 -20.44 -13.16 -10.31
C ASN A 89 -19.39 -14.08 -10.97
N GLU A 90 -18.20 -13.55 -11.21
CA GLU A 90 -17.09 -14.23 -11.89
C GLU A 90 -15.86 -14.26 -10.97
N VAL A 91 -15.12 -15.36 -11.02
CA VAL A 91 -13.80 -15.45 -10.38
C VAL A 91 -12.73 -15.77 -11.40
N THR A 92 -11.76 -14.88 -11.53
CA THR A 92 -10.53 -15.12 -12.31
C THR A 92 -9.48 -15.76 -11.41
N ILE A 93 -8.89 -16.88 -11.88
CA ILE A 93 -7.89 -17.66 -11.16
C ILE A 93 -6.54 -17.50 -11.87
N SER A 94 -5.49 -17.16 -11.14
CA SER A 94 -4.13 -17.02 -11.68
C SER A 94 -3.08 -17.45 -10.68
N ASN A 95 -1.85 -17.70 -11.15
CA ASN A 95 -0.72 -17.94 -10.27
C ASN A 95 -0.18 -16.64 -9.69
N LEU A 96 0.28 -16.69 -8.43
CA LEU A 96 1.05 -15.58 -7.84
C LEU A 96 2.45 -15.57 -8.47
N ASP A 97 2.66 -14.68 -9.43
CA ASP A 97 3.99 -14.46 -10.02
C ASP A 97 4.75 -13.40 -9.22
N ALA A 98 5.70 -13.84 -8.42
CA ALA A 98 6.57 -12.94 -7.64
C ALA A 98 7.51 -12.10 -8.54
N SER A 99 7.75 -12.52 -9.79
CA SER A 99 8.64 -11.86 -10.76
C SER A 99 7.92 -10.76 -11.57
N SER A 100 6.59 -10.78 -11.62
CA SER A 100 5.76 -9.85 -12.41
C SER A 100 5.83 -8.38 -11.98
N GLY A 101 6.59 -8.06 -10.92
CA GLY A 101 6.58 -6.71 -10.34
C GLY A 101 5.29 -6.36 -9.59
N MET A 102 4.35 -7.30 -9.46
CA MET A 102 3.09 -7.10 -8.76
C MET A 102 3.34 -6.61 -7.32
N ILE A 103 2.70 -5.52 -6.97
CA ILE A 103 2.74 -4.99 -5.60
C ILE A 103 1.75 -5.80 -4.75
N THR A 104 2.26 -6.75 -3.98
CA THR A 104 1.45 -7.45 -2.98
C THR A 104 1.22 -6.56 -1.76
N PRO A 105 0.15 -6.79 -0.99
CA PRO A 105 -0.08 -6.03 0.24
C PRO A 105 1.11 -6.05 1.20
N GLN A 106 1.83 -7.17 1.29
CA GLN A 106 3.03 -7.29 2.11
C GLN A 106 4.16 -6.36 1.65
N LYS A 107 4.37 -6.25 0.33
CA LYS A 107 5.39 -5.35 -0.25
C LYS A 107 5.11 -3.88 0.10
N LEU A 108 3.85 -3.48 0.26
CA LEU A 108 3.50 -2.11 0.65
C LEU A 108 4.01 -1.72 2.05
N PHE A 109 4.27 -2.70 2.92
CA PHE A 109 4.73 -2.47 4.29
C PHE A 109 6.21 -2.82 4.51
N THR A 110 6.92 -3.31 3.46
CA THR A 110 8.32 -3.74 3.57
C THR A 110 9.17 -3.08 2.49
N ASN A 111 10.27 -2.47 2.85
CA ASN A 111 11.43 -1.95 2.07
C ASN A 111 11.21 -1.57 0.58
N PHE A 112 9.98 -1.30 0.13
CA PHE A 112 9.67 -0.91 -1.27
C PHE A 112 10.25 0.47 -1.62
N TYR A 113 10.55 1.29 -0.61
CA TYR A 113 10.97 2.68 -0.75
C TYR A 113 12.45 2.84 -1.11
N ASP A 114 13.33 1.91 -0.73
CA ASP A 114 14.79 2.11 -0.73
C ASP A 114 15.38 2.34 -2.12
N LYS A 115 14.88 1.64 -3.14
CA LYS A 115 15.39 1.74 -4.52
C LYS A 115 14.47 2.52 -5.45
N ASP A 116 13.20 2.56 -5.12
CA ASP A 116 12.17 3.05 -6.03
C ASP A 116 11.79 4.51 -5.78
N PHE A 117 12.23 5.09 -4.64
CA PHE A 117 11.87 6.45 -4.26
C PHE A 117 13.04 7.26 -3.70
N LEU A 118 13.01 8.55 -3.98
CA LEU A 118 13.64 9.58 -3.16
C LEU A 118 12.65 10.00 -2.09
N TYR A 119 13.09 10.17 -0.84
CA TYR A 119 12.21 10.50 0.26
C TYR A 119 12.80 11.54 1.21
N MET A 120 11.91 12.34 1.82
CA MET A 120 12.24 13.36 2.82
C MET A 120 11.15 13.44 3.90
N LEU A 121 11.54 13.85 5.10
CA LEU A 121 10.64 14.12 6.21
C LEU A 121 10.10 15.55 6.11
N ASN A 122 8.79 15.70 5.93
CA ASN A 122 8.13 17.03 5.88
C ASN A 122 7.82 17.59 7.27
N GLY A 123 7.92 16.78 8.32
CA GLY A 123 7.66 17.19 9.70
C GLY A 123 6.60 16.33 10.39
N GLU A 124 6.06 16.87 11.47
CA GLU A 124 5.09 16.18 12.33
C GLU A 124 3.81 17.00 12.47
N LYS A 125 2.67 16.30 12.61
CA LYS A 125 1.39 16.94 12.94
C LYS A 125 0.60 16.09 13.93
N LYS A 126 -0.24 16.74 14.74
CA LYS A 126 -1.19 16.06 15.63
C LYS A 126 -2.51 15.83 14.92
N VAL A 127 -3.04 14.60 15.03
CA VAL A 127 -4.39 14.21 14.57
C VAL A 127 -5.05 13.44 15.71
N GLY A 128 -5.98 14.10 16.41
CA GLY A 128 -6.51 13.58 17.67
C GLY A 128 -5.39 13.36 18.69
N SER A 129 -5.33 12.18 19.26
CA SER A 129 -4.27 11.78 20.23
C SER A 129 -2.97 11.32 19.58
N LYS A 130 -2.90 11.23 18.25
CA LYS A 130 -1.73 10.72 17.52
C LYS A 130 -0.81 11.84 17.06
N THR A 131 0.50 11.61 17.13
CA THR A 131 1.51 12.41 16.41
C THR A 131 1.89 11.67 15.15
N LEU A 132 1.63 12.26 13.99
CA LEU A 132 1.94 11.69 12.69
C LEU A 132 3.17 12.36 12.10
N GLN A 133 4.11 11.55 11.63
CA GLN A 133 5.29 11.96 10.86
C GLN A 133 4.95 11.82 9.38
N GLU A 134 5.08 12.89 8.61
CA GLU A 134 4.78 12.89 7.18
C GLU A 134 6.06 12.76 6.37
N ILE A 135 6.12 11.73 5.54
CA ILE A 135 7.22 11.47 4.62
C ILE A 135 6.70 11.71 3.20
N GLU A 136 7.39 12.59 2.50
CA GLU A 136 7.20 12.81 1.07
C GLU A 136 8.12 11.86 0.29
N MET A 137 7.56 11.19 -0.72
CA MET A 137 8.27 10.24 -1.55
C MET A 137 8.06 10.60 -3.02
N THR A 138 9.15 10.67 -3.78
CA THR A 138 9.15 10.94 -5.22
C THR A 138 9.70 9.71 -5.94
N PRO A 139 8.98 9.10 -6.89
CA PRO A 139 9.47 7.94 -7.62
C PRO A 139 10.73 8.29 -8.42
N VAL A 140 11.72 7.40 -8.39
CA VAL A 140 12.94 7.51 -9.21
C VAL A 140 12.59 7.28 -10.68
N ASP A 141 11.75 6.29 -10.95
CA ASP A 141 11.22 6.01 -12.29
C ASP A 141 10.16 7.05 -12.68
N LYS A 142 10.50 7.89 -13.65
CA LYS A 142 9.62 8.92 -14.21
C LYS A 142 8.46 8.37 -15.03
N GLY A 143 8.51 7.10 -15.45
CA GLY A 143 7.44 6.39 -16.17
C GLY A 143 6.28 5.96 -15.28
N LYS A 144 6.38 6.11 -13.96
CA LYS A 144 5.26 5.79 -13.05
C LYS A 144 4.06 6.71 -13.32
N PRO A 145 2.81 6.21 -13.18
CA PRO A 145 1.60 7.01 -13.40
C PRO A 145 1.36 8.09 -12.33
N PHE A 146 2.22 8.16 -11.33
CA PHE A 146 2.18 9.13 -10.25
C PHE A 146 3.55 9.79 -10.05
N HIS A 147 3.55 11.02 -9.56
CA HIS A 147 4.76 11.79 -9.36
C HIS A 147 5.11 12.01 -7.88
N LYS A 148 4.17 11.72 -6.96
CA LYS A 148 4.39 11.91 -5.53
C LYS A 148 3.53 10.99 -4.68
N VAL A 149 4.11 10.56 -3.55
CA VAL A 149 3.40 9.82 -2.50
C VAL A 149 3.72 10.47 -1.16
N TYR A 150 2.69 10.69 -0.34
CA TYR A 150 2.84 11.10 1.07
C TYR A 150 2.45 9.93 1.96
N VAL A 151 3.35 9.56 2.86
CA VAL A 151 3.10 8.52 3.87
C VAL A 151 3.07 9.17 5.23
N GLN A 152 1.98 9.00 5.95
CA GLN A 152 1.85 9.43 7.34
C GLN A 152 2.03 8.24 8.27
N VAL A 153 3.00 8.34 9.16
CA VAL A 153 3.37 7.29 10.12
C VAL A 153 2.97 7.73 11.52
N ASP A 154 2.27 6.88 12.25
CA ASP A 154 2.04 7.06 13.68
C ASP A 154 3.38 6.89 14.42
N LYS A 155 3.89 7.99 14.99
CA LYS A 155 5.21 8.08 15.63
C LYS A 155 5.37 7.06 16.76
N THR A 156 4.32 6.86 17.55
CA THR A 156 4.33 5.96 18.70
C THR A 156 4.16 4.50 18.27
N ALA A 157 3.16 4.22 17.44
CA ALA A 157 2.85 2.86 17.00
C ALA A 157 3.85 2.33 15.96
N LYS A 158 4.57 3.22 15.25
CA LYS A 158 5.45 2.91 14.12
C LYS A 158 4.69 2.14 13.03
N THR A 159 3.46 2.58 12.75
CA THR A 159 2.61 1.98 11.71
C THR A 159 2.13 3.05 10.75
N ILE A 160 1.85 2.66 9.50
CA ILE A 160 1.27 3.57 8.51
C ILE A 160 -0.13 3.96 8.99
N TYR A 161 -0.38 5.27 9.08
CA TYR A 161 -1.70 5.85 9.34
C TYR A 161 -2.45 6.10 8.03
N SER A 162 -1.79 6.75 7.06
CA SER A 162 -2.36 6.99 5.73
C SER A 162 -1.29 7.06 4.66
N THR A 163 -1.70 6.78 3.42
CA THR A 163 -0.88 6.98 2.22
C THR A 163 -1.70 7.78 1.22
N LYS A 164 -1.12 8.86 0.69
CA LYS A 164 -1.73 9.70 -0.35
C LYS A 164 -0.87 9.68 -1.61
N VAL A 165 -1.44 9.26 -2.71
CA VAL A 165 -0.79 9.18 -4.03
C VAL A 165 -1.31 10.31 -4.90
N LEU A 166 -0.40 11.05 -5.55
CA LEU A 166 -0.71 12.11 -6.51
C LEU A 166 -0.38 11.60 -7.92
N GLU A 167 -1.42 11.37 -8.72
CA GLU A 167 -1.26 10.94 -10.11
C GLU A 167 -0.84 12.08 -11.03
N ASN A 168 -0.16 11.72 -12.12
CA ASN A 168 0.22 12.66 -13.18
C ASN A 168 -1.02 13.27 -13.87
N ALA A 169 -2.13 12.52 -13.92
CA ALA A 169 -3.43 12.97 -14.44
C ALA A 169 -4.17 13.94 -13.50
N GLY A 170 -3.63 14.20 -12.30
CA GLY A 170 -4.15 15.17 -11.34
C GLY A 170 -5.04 14.59 -10.26
N ASN A 171 -5.49 13.35 -10.35
CA ASN A 171 -6.24 12.72 -9.27
C ASN A 171 -5.36 12.45 -8.05
N ARG A 172 -6.00 12.44 -6.89
CA ARG A 172 -5.36 12.15 -5.60
C ARG A 172 -6.10 11.01 -4.93
N TYR A 173 -5.36 9.98 -4.56
CA TYR A 173 -5.90 8.79 -3.88
C TYR A 173 -5.37 8.75 -2.46
N THR A 174 -6.24 8.75 -1.48
CA THR A 174 -5.86 8.64 -0.07
C THR A 174 -6.40 7.36 0.52
N TYR A 175 -5.51 6.55 1.07
CA TYR A 175 -5.82 5.37 1.86
C TYR A 175 -5.55 5.70 3.33
N THR A 176 -6.54 5.52 4.20
CA THR A 176 -6.40 5.78 5.65
C THR A 176 -6.77 4.53 6.41
N ILE A 177 -5.88 4.03 7.27
CA ILE A 177 -6.15 2.88 8.13
C ILE A 177 -7.11 3.31 9.25
N SER A 178 -8.31 2.74 9.25
CA SER A 178 -9.33 3.03 10.26
C SER A 178 -9.16 2.16 11.50
N THR A 179 -8.91 0.87 11.29
CA THR A 179 -8.62 -0.10 12.36
C THR A 179 -7.50 -1.03 11.94
N MET A 180 -6.67 -1.43 12.87
CA MET A 180 -5.67 -2.48 12.65
C MET A 180 -5.55 -3.35 13.90
N LYS A 181 -5.69 -4.67 13.71
CA LYS A 181 -5.47 -5.70 14.72
C LYS A 181 -4.38 -6.64 14.21
N THR A 182 -3.45 -7.01 15.06
CA THR A 182 -2.30 -7.84 14.70
C THR A 182 -2.23 -9.08 15.56
N ASN A 183 -1.56 -10.12 15.08
CA ASN A 183 -1.28 -11.36 15.81
C ASN A 183 -2.55 -12.11 16.24
N LEU A 184 -3.64 -11.98 15.45
CA LEU A 184 -4.87 -12.74 15.65
C LEU A 184 -4.72 -14.15 15.08
N ALA A 185 -5.40 -15.12 15.69
CA ALA A 185 -5.53 -16.45 15.10
C ALA A 185 -6.40 -16.35 13.83
N LEU A 186 -5.80 -16.49 12.65
CA LEU A 186 -6.48 -16.54 11.38
C LEU A 186 -6.34 -17.94 10.78
N ALA A 187 -7.47 -18.58 10.49
CA ALA A 187 -7.50 -19.88 9.82
C ALA A 187 -7.08 -19.73 8.35
N ASP A 188 -6.37 -20.72 7.81
CA ASP A 188 -5.82 -20.64 6.45
C ASP A 188 -6.88 -20.67 5.34
N ASN A 189 -8.03 -21.27 5.61
CA ASN A 189 -9.14 -21.37 4.65
C ASN A 189 -9.76 -20.01 4.28
N ILE A 190 -9.57 -18.96 5.08
CA ILE A 190 -10.08 -17.63 4.73
C ILE A 190 -9.32 -16.98 3.57
N PHE A 191 -8.17 -17.52 3.20
CA PHE A 191 -7.30 -17.04 2.11
C PHE A 191 -7.48 -17.83 0.81
N VAL A 192 -8.42 -18.77 0.79
CA VAL A 192 -8.77 -19.59 -0.36
C VAL A 192 -10.18 -19.23 -0.80
N PHE A 193 -10.40 -19.11 -2.11
CA PHE A 193 -11.74 -18.95 -2.65
C PHE A 193 -12.47 -20.30 -2.54
N ASP A 194 -13.62 -20.29 -1.89
CA ASP A 194 -14.46 -21.47 -1.69
C ASP A 194 -15.73 -21.31 -2.55
N LYS A 195 -15.72 -21.94 -3.74
CA LYS A 195 -16.81 -21.86 -4.71
C LYS A 195 -18.20 -22.17 -4.12
N THR A 196 -18.27 -23.03 -3.10
CA THR A 196 -19.54 -23.41 -2.49
C THR A 196 -20.27 -22.24 -1.81
N LYS A 197 -19.53 -21.17 -1.51
CA LYS A 197 -20.07 -19.92 -0.92
C LYS A 197 -20.56 -18.91 -1.95
N TYR A 198 -20.35 -19.19 -3.25
CA TYR A 198 -20.68 -18.30 -4.37
C TYR A 198 -21.53 -19.04 -5.41
N PRO A 199 -22.83 -19.24 -5.16
CA PRO A 199 -23.71 -19.99 -6.08
C PRO A 199 -23.74 -19.38 -7.47
N GLY A 200 -23.56 -20.21 -8.51
CA GLY A 200 -23.60 -19.78 -9.90
C GLY A 200 -22.38 -18.98 -10.36
N VAL A 201 -21.27 -18.96 -9.58
CA VAL A 201 -20.06 -18.25 -9.99
C VAL A 201 -19.44 -18.87 -11.23
N GLU A 202 -19.12 -18.03 -12.20
CA GLU A 202 -18.32 -18.39 -13.39
C GLU A 202 -16.83 -18.37 -13.04
N GLU A 203 -16.09 -19.39 -13.48
CA GLU A 203 -14.64 -19.48 -13.24
C GLU A 203 -13.86 -19.30 -14.52
N VAL A 204 -12.94 -18.33 -14.53
CA VAL A 204 -11.97 -18.10 -15.61
C VAL A 204 -10.59 -18.47 -15.09
N ASP A 205 -10.11 -19.67 -15.48
CA ASP A 205 -8.78 -20.16 -15.05
C ASP A 205 -7.70 -19.76 -16.07
N LEU A 206 -6.74 -18.95 -15.61
CA LEU A 206 -5.62 -18.40 -16.39
C LEU A 206 -4.26 -18.98 -15.98
N ARG A 207 -4.24 -20.09 -15.24
CA ARG A 207 -3.00 -20.72 -14.76
C ARG A 207 -2.27 -21.53 -15.81
#